data_445c56ae6575bf744b5b1b972c82f49a
#
_entry.id   445c56ae6575bf744b5b1b972c82f49a
#
_cell.length_a   1.000
_cell.length_b   1.000
_cell.length_c   1.000
_cell.angle_alpha   90.00
_cell.angle_beta   90.00
_cell.angle_gamma   90.00
#
_symmetry.space_group_name_H-M   'P 1'
#
loop_
_entity.id
_entity.type
_entity.pdbx_description
1 polymer ?
#
loop_
_entity_poly.entity_id
_entity_poly.type
_entity_poly.pdbx_seq_one_letter_code
_entity_poly.pdbx_strand_id
1 'polypeptide(L)'
;MLGKTVCIGVGAMGGALLRGALTQGVLQPNDVSIVVRRPEHRDELVDELGVTGFVELPDMAQFDTIILAVKPQVLPSVLSQLTSVKAGVTVISVAAGVTLDTLRKALPTAVLYRAMPNTPASIGCGMTALTADNDADTTFVEALFNAVGEVAVVSEADLDRLGALSGAGPGYMFVIL
;
A
#
# COMPACT_ATOMS: atom_id res chain seq x y z
N MET A 1 -6.79 -14.57 -1.31
CA MET A 1 -5.84 -14.38 -0.18
C MET A 1 -4.66 -13.55 -0.68
N LEU A 2 -4.17 -12.60 0.12
CA LEU A 2 -3.02 -11.78 -0.26
C LEU A 2 -1.69 -12.55 -0.30
N GLY A 3 -1.65 -13.77 0.25
CA GLY A 3 -0.46 -14.62 0.26
C GLY A 3 0.74 -13.96 0.93
N LYS A 4 1.96 -14.34 0.55
CA LYS A 4 3.19 -13.69 1.03
C LYS A 4 3.22 -12.24 0.55
N THR A 5 3.18 -11.32 1.49
CA THR A 5 3.03 -9.89 1.24
C THR A 5 4.30 -9.13 1.62
N VAL A 6 4.75 -8.23 0.77
CA VAL A 6 5.81 -7.27 1.11
C VAL A 6 5.30 -5.85 1.04
N CYS A 7 5.57 -5.05 2.08
CA CYS A 7 5.30 -3.62 2.09
C CYS A 7 6.60 -2.83 1.90
N ILE A 8 6.71 -2.12 0.78
CA ILE A 8 7.86 -1.29 0.47
C ILE A 8 7.55 0.15 0.90
N GLY A 9 8.24 0.59 1.95
CA GLY A 9 7.99 1.87 2.61
C GLY A 9 6.97 1.76 3.74
N VAL A 10 7.45 1.78 4.98
CA VAL A 10 6.61 1.75 6.19
C VAL A 10 6.72 3.10 6.90
N GLY A 11 6.18 4.13 6.27
CA GLY A 11 5.98 5.46 6.86
C GLY A 11 4.63 5.54 7.58
N ALA A 12 4.10 6.75 7.75
CA ALA A 12 2.82 6.96 8.43
C ALA A 12 1.68 6.10 7.84
N MET A 13 1.50 6.13 6.52
CA MET A 13 0.40 5.41 5.86
C MET A 13 0.66 3.89 5.78
N GLY A 14 1.84 3.47 5.32
CA GLY A 14 2.18 2.04 5.25
C GLY A 14 2.17 1.38 6.64
N GLY A 15 2.63 2.11 7.67
CA GLY A 15 2.59 1.66 9.06
C GLY A 15 1.16 1.54 9.60
N ALA A 16 0.30 2.52 9.35
CA ALA A 16 -1.11 2.46 9.74
C ALA A 16 -1.81 1.24 9.12
N LEU A 17 -1.62 1.05 7.80
CA LEU A 17 -2.21 -0.06 7.06
C LEU A 17 -1.75 -1.42 7.60
N LEU A 18 -0.44 -1.60 7.81
CA LEU A 18 0.08 -2.86 8.34
C LEU A 18 -0.42 -3.16 9.75
N ARG A 19 -0.37 -2.16 10.65
CA ARG A 19 -0.88 -2.34 12.02
C ARG A 19 -2.35 -2.73 12.03
N GLY A 20 -3.19 -2.03 11.26
CA GLY A 20 -4.60 -2.34 11.16
C GLY A 20 -4.84 -3.74 10.60
N ALA A 21 -4.21 -4.10 9.50
CA ALA A 21 -4.37 -5.38 8.84
C ALA A 21 -3.89 -6.57 9.70
N LEU A 22 -2.79 -6.41 10.44
CA LEU A 22 -2.29 -7.42 11.38
C LEU A 22 -3.21 -7.54 12.60
N THR A 23 -3.65 -6.42 13.18
CA THR A 23 -4.55 -6.41 14.34
C THR A 23 -5.91 -7.04 14.02
N GLN A 24 -6.44 -6.79 12.82
CA GLN A 24 -7.72 -7.36 12.37
C GLN A 24 -7.58 -8.79 11.80
N GLY A 25 -6.36 -9.35 11.75
CA GLY A 25 -6.10 -10.70 11.24
C GLY A 25 -6.24 -10.85 9.72
N VAL A 26 -6.31 -9.75 8.97
CA VAL A 26 -6.34 -9.76 7.48
C VAL A 26 -4.99 -10.22 6.93
N LEU A 27 -3.91 -9.84 7.59
CA LEU A 27 -2.56 -10.32 7.34
C LEU A 27 -2.05 -11.09 8.56
N GLN A 28 -1.18 -12.08 8.31
CA GLN A 28 -0.50 -12.81 9.38
C GLN A 28 0.97 -12.37 9.43
N PRO A 29 1.57 -12.14 10.61
CA PRO A 29 2.94 -11.66 10.73
C PRO A 29 3.97 -12.48 9.95
N ASN A 30 3.82 -13.81 9.96
CA ASN A 30 4.72 -14.75 9.26
C ASN A 30 4.67 -14.63 7.73
N ASP A 31 3.60 -14.08 7.18
CA ASP A 31 3.41 -13.88 5.74
C ASP A 31 3.77 -12.46 5.29
N VAL A 32 4.14 -11.59 6.24
CA VAL A 32 4.45 -10.18 5.96
C VAL A 32 5.94 -9.90 6.04
N SER A 33 6.43 -9.22 5.02
CA SER A 33 7.76 -8.63 5.00
C SER A 33 7.69 -7.12 4.80
N ILE A 34 8.68 -6.41 5.32
CA ILE A 34 8.78 -4.96 5.14
C ILE A 34 10.12 -4.58 4.54
N VAL A 35 10.13 -3.51 3.74
CA VAL A 35 11.37 -2.91 3.21
C VAL A 35 11.41 -1.45 3.62
N VAL A 36 12.40 -1.08 4.42
CA VAL A 36 12.64 0.31 4.86
C VAL A 36 14.12 0.64 4.78
N ARG A 37 14.45 1.91 4.52
CA ARG A 37 15.83 2.34 4.23
C ARG A 37 16.77 2.33 5.44
N ARG A 38 16.26 2.56 6.65
CA ARG A 38 17.06 2.70 7.87
C ARG A 38 17.04 1.41 8.69
N PRO A 39 18.21 0.83 9.03
CA PRO A 39 18.26 -0.39 9.82
C PRO A 39 17.54 -0.27 11.17
N GLU A 40 17.71 0.86 11.87
CA GLU A 40 17.11 1.08 13.19
C GLU A 40 15.58 1.04 13.09
N HIS A 41 15.03 1.71 12.07
CA HIS A 41 13.57 1.71 11.83
C HIS A 41 13.05 0.33 11.40
N ARG A 42 13.87 -0.46 10.67
CA ARG A 42 13.55 -1.86 10.36
C ARG A 42 13.44 -2.67 11.65
N ASP A 43 14.41 -2.55 12.57
CA ASP A 43 14.47 -3.32 13.81
C ASP A 43 13.30 -2.97 14.71
N GLU A 44 12.99 -1.67 14.88
CA GLU A 44 11.80 -1.20 15.62
C GLU A 44 10.49 -1.82 15.09
N LEU A 45 10.32 -1.86 13.76
CA LEU A 45 9.10 -2.41 13.15
C LEU A 45 9.04 -3.94 13.24
N VAL A 46 10.16 -4.63 13.13
CA VAL A 46 10.23 -6.08 13.30
C VAL A 46 9.87 -6.47 14.73
N ASP A 47 10.41 -5.77 15.72
CA ASP A 47 10.10 -6.01 17.14
C ASP A 47 8.63 -5.68 17.45
N GLU A 48 8.08 -4.60 16.88
CA GLU A 48 6.70 -4.18 17.09
C GLU A 48 5.68 -5.11 16.43
N LEU A 49 5.91 -5.48 15.16
CA LEU A 49 4.90 -6.14 14.32
C LEU A 49 5.10 -7.65 14.19
N GLY A 50 6.25 -8.19 14.60
CA GLY A 50 6.59 -9.60 14.47
C GLY A 50 6.79 -10.05 13.02
N VAL A 51 7.13 -9.14 12.11
CA VAL A 51 7.27 -9.38 10.66
C VAL A 51 8.72 -9.52 10.24
N THR A 52 8.98 -9.98 9.01
CA THR A 52 10.36 -10.02 8.46
C THR A 52 10.75 -8.65 7.90
N GLY A 53 11.94 -8.14 8.25
CA GLY A 53 12.42 -6.82 7.85
C GLY A 53 13.64 -6.82 6.95
N PHE A 54 13.65 -5.97 5.92
CA PHE A 54 14.75 -5.76 4.98
C PHE A 54 15.11 -4.28 4.85
N VAL A 55 16.36 -3.96 4.55
CA VAL A 55 16.84 -2.61 4.21
C VAL A 55 17.05 -2.44 2.71
N GLU A 56 17.15 -3.54 1.98
CA GLU A 56 17.21 -3.63 0.52
C GLU A 56 16.10 -4.54 0.03
N LEU A 57 15.75 -4.46 -1.26
CA LEU A 57 14.75 -5.33 -1.84
C LEU A 57 15.26 -6.79 -1.83
N PRO A 58 14.52 -7.72 -1.20
CA PRO A 58 14.83 -9.14 -1.27
C PRO A 58 14.47 -9.70 -2.66
N ASP A 59 14.61 -11.01 -2.86
CA ASP A 59 14.07 -11.68 -4.04
C ASP A 59 12.54 -11.48 -4.10
N MET A 60 12.10 -10.68 -5.06
CA MET A 60 10.69 -10.29 -5.21
C MET A 60 9.81 -11.41 -5.78
N ALA A 61 10.41 -12.44 -6.39
CA ALA A 61 9.66 -13.58 -6.94
C ALA A 61 8.95 -14.44 -5.88
N GLN A 62 9.36 -14.31 -4.61
CA GLN A 62 8.73 -15.04 -3.51
C GLN A 62 7.38 -14.48 -3.05
N PHE A 63 7.03 -13.23 -3.42
CA PHE A 63 5.85 -12.54 -2.93
C PHE A 63 4.65 -12.67 -3.88
N ASP A 64 3.48 -12.80 -3.28
CA ASP A 64 2.18 -12.82 -3.97
C ASP A 64 1.59 -11.42 -4.07
N THR A 65 1.92 -10.56 -3.09
CA THR A 65 1.42 -9.19 -3.00
C THR A 65 2.56 -8.23 -2.66
N ILE A 66 2.59 -7.09 -3.37
CA ILE A 66 3.52 -5.98 -3.15
C ILE A 66 2.71 -4.73 -2.84
N ILE A 67 2.89 -4.15 -1.65
CA ILE A 67 2.31 -2.87 -1.26
C ILE A 67 3.38 -1.78 -1.45
N LEU A 68 3.10 -0.83 -2.34
CA LEU A 68 3.98 0.31 -2.62
C LEU A 68 3.52 1.52 -1.80
N ALA A 69 4.13 1.72 -0.63
CA ALA A 69 3.79 2.80 0.30
C ALA A 69 4.95 3.81 0.50
N VAL A 70 5.77 3.95 -0.52
CA VAL A 70 6.82 4.97 -0.59
C VAL A 70 6.26 6.31 -1.09
N LYS A 71 6.99 7.41 -0.82
CA LYS A 71 6.64 8.72 -1.39
C LYS A 71 6.66 8.66 -2.92
N PRO A 72 5.76 9.40 -3.62
CA PRO A 72 5.70 9.41 -5.08
C PRO A 72 7.05 9.67 -5.77
N GLN A 73 7.87 10.56 -5.20
CA GLN A 73 9.20 10.90 -5.73
C GLN A 73 10.21 9.74 -5.68
N VAL A 74 10.00 8.79 -4.77
CA VAL A 74 10.87 7.61 -4.60
C VAL A 74 10.41 6.44 -5.48
N LEU A 75 9.12 6.42 -5.82
CA LEU A 75 8.51 5.28 -6.51
C LEU A 75 9.18 4.89 -7.84
N PRO A 76 9.59 5.82 -8.72
CA PRO A 76 10.28 5.45 -9.96
C PRO A 76 11.56 4.62 -9.72
N SER A 77 12.34 4.99 -8.71
CA SER A 77 13.54 4.24 -8.33
C SER A 77 13.22 2.85 -7.77
N VAL A 78 12.11 2.71 -7.05
CA VAL A 78 11.65 1.40 -6.57
C VAL A 78 11.18 0.53 -7.74
N LEU A 79 10.34 1.07 -8.63
CA LEU A 79 9.81 0.35 -9.78
C LEU A 79 10.92 -0.17 -10.69
N SER A 80 11.99 0.61 -10.91
CA SER A 80 13.14 0.18 -11.73
C SER A 80 13.91 -1.01 -11.15
N GLN A 81 13.76 -1.28 -9.85
CA GLN A 81 14.39 -2.40 -9.16
C GLN A 81 13.48 -3.65 -9.05
N LEU A 82 12.19 -3.52 -9.34
CA LEU A 82 11.22 -4.63 -9.31
C LEU A 82 11.30 -5.48 -10.60
N THR A 83 12.49 -5.98 -10.92
CA THR A 83 12.75 -6.68 -12.20
C THR A 83 12.40 -8.17 -12.16
N SER A 84 12.29 -8.78 -10.98
CA SER A 84 12.10 -10.22 -10.78
C SER A 84 10.80 -10.53 -10.05
N VAL A 85 9.71 -9.86 -10.43
CA VAL A 85 8.37 -10.16 -9.90
C VAL A 85 7.74 -11.31 -10.69
N LYS A 86 6.97 -12.17 -10.00
CA LYS A 86 6.25 -13.24 -10.69
C LYS A 86 5.07 -12.70 -11.51
N ALA A 87 4.73 -13.38 -12.59
CA ALA A 87 3.54 -13.06 -13.36
C ALA A 87 2.27 -13.20 -12.50
N GLY A 88 1.36 -12.25 -12.62
CA GLY A 88 0.12 -12.21 -11.84
C GLY A 88 0.30 -11.74 -10.39
N VAL A 89 1.49 -11.24 -10.00
CA VAL A 89 1.68 -10.64 -8.67
C VAL A 89 0.68 -9.49 -8.47
N THR A 90 0.06 -9.44 -7.29
CA THR A 90 -0.79 -8.31 -6.91
C THR A 90 0.08 -7.12 -6.50
N VAL A 91 -0.14 -5.96 -7.09
CA VAL A 91 0.58 -4.72 -6.74
C VAL A 91 -0.42 -3.65 -6.33
N ILE A 92 -0.29 -3.16 -5.11
CA ILE A 92 -1.16 -2.14 -4.52
C ILE A 92 -0.34 -0.88 -4.27
N SER A 93 -0.64 0.20 -4.98
CA SER A 93 0.03 1.50 -4.79
C SER A 93 -0.84 2.45 -3.98
N VAL A 94 -0.29 2.99 -2.88
CA VAL A 94 -0.89 4.09 -2.12
C VAL A 94 -0.21 5.44 -2.40
N ALA A 95 0.64 5.50 -3.43
CA ALA A 95 1.36 6.70 -3.81
C ALA A 95 0.45 7.67 -4.58
N ALA A 96 0.27 8.88 -4.05
CA ALA A 96 -0.53 9.92 -4.69
C ALA A 96 0.02 10.31 -6.07
N GLY A 97 -0.87 10.53 -7.05
CA GLY A 97 -0.51 11.00 -8.39
C GLY A 97 0.20 9.97 -9.28
N VAL A 98 0.25 8.70 -8.88
CA VAL A 98 0.82 7.62 -9.71
C VAL A 98 -0.33 6.86 -10.37
N THR A 99 -0.39 6.85 -11.69
CA THR A 99 -1.49 6.23 -12.45
C THR A 99 -1.30 4.73 -12.64
N LEU A 100 -2.40 4.00 -12.91
CA LEU A 100 -2.36 2.60 -13.33
C LEU A 100 -1.51 2.40 -14.59
N ASP A 101 -1.56 3.33 -15.54
CA ASP A 101 -0.72 3.31 -16.76
C ASP A 101 0.78 3.36 -16.42
N THR A 102 1.16 4.20 -15.47
CA THR A 102 2.56 4.26 -15.00
C THR A 102 3.00 2.94 -14.36
N LEU A 103 2.16 2.34 -13.52
CA LEU A 103 2.44 1.05 -12.88
C LEU A 103 2.50 -0.08 -13.94
N ARG A 104 1.59 -0.08 -14.90
CA ARG A 104 1.53 -1.08 -15.97
C ARG A 104 2.76 -1.07 -16.86
N LYS A 105 3.26 0.12 -17.21
CA LYS A 105 4.51 0.25 -17.98
C LYS A 105 5.71 -0.36 -17.27
N ALA A 106 5.75 -0.25 -15.94
CA ALA A 106 6.83 -0.83 -15.14
C ALA A 106 6.62 -2.33 -14.84
N LEU A 107 5.37 -2.76 -14.65
CA LEU A 107 5.01 -4.11 -14.19
C LEU A 107 3.88 -4.69 -15.08
N PRO A 108 4.18 -5.02 -16.35
CA PRO A 108 3.15 -5.34 -17.36
C PRO A 108 2.37 -6.63 -17.08
N THR A 109 2.92 -7.53 -16.27
CA THR A 109 2.28 -8.83 -15.95
C THR A 109 1.61 -8.85 -14.57
N ALA A 110 1.64 -7.74 -13.82
CA ALA A 110 1.04 -7.63 -12.51
C ALA A 110 -0.47 -7.33 -12.57
N VAL A 111 -1.20 -7.72 -11.52
CA VAL A 111 -2.56 -7.26 -11.25
C VAL A 111 -2.45 -5.99 -10.41
N LEU A 112 -2.91 -4.86 -10.94
CA LEU A 112 -2.61 -3.55 -10.40
C LEU A 112 -3.80 -2.93 -9.68
N TYR A 113 -3.53 -2.33 -8.53
CA TYR A 113 -4.49 -1.56 -7.75
C TYR A 113 -3.90 -0.21 -7.35
N ARG A 114 -4.74 0.82 -7.38
CA ARG A 114 -4.43 2.11 -6.75
C ARG A 114 -5.38 2.33 -5.59
N ALA A 115 -4.85 2.74 -4.48
CA ALA A 115 -5.62 3.14 -3.33
C ALA A 115 -5.18 4.52 -2.83
N MET A 116 -6.13 5.31 -2.40
CA MET A 116 -5.90 6.63 -1.84
C MET A 116 -6.52 6.69 -0.44
N PRO A 117 -5.83 6.14 0.57
CA PRO A 117 -6.24 6.28 1.97
C PRO A 117 -5.97 7.70 2.48
N ASN A 118 -6.56 8.03 3.62
CA ASN A 118 -6.34 9.31 4.30
C ASN A 118 -5.78 9.13 5.72
N THR A 119 -5.35 10.22 6.34
CA THR A 119 -4.67 10.23 7.66
C THR A 119 -5.44 9.54 8.78
N PRO A 120 -6.79 9.63 8.91
CA PRO A 120 -7.54 8.93 9.95
C PRO A 120 -7.43 7.39 9.93
N ALA A 121 -6.86 6.80 8.87
CA ALA A 121 -6.51 5.39 8.83
C ALA A 121 -5.61 4.97 10.02
N SER A 122 -4.80 5.88 10.56
CA SER A 122 -3.95 5.63 11.73
C SER A 122 -4.70 5.28 13.01
N ILE A 123 -5.98 5.62 13.07
CA ILE A 123 -6.89 5.35 14.20
C ILE A 123 -8.09 4.48 13.80
N GLY A 124 -8.02 3.81 12.64
CA GLY A 124 -9.10 2.93 12.17
C GLY A 124 -10.33 3.66 11.62
N CYS A 125 -10.26 4.95 11.37
CA CYS A 125 -11.34 5.80 10.87
C CYS A 125 -11.03 6.39 9.50
N GLY A 126 -10.23 5.68 8.70
CA GLY A 126 -9.85 6.09 7.36
C GLY A 126 -11.00 6.00 6.36
N MET A 127 -10.84 6.73 5.25
CA MET A 127 -11.62 6.56 4.03
C MET A 127 -10.66 6.33 2.89
N THR A 128 -10.80 5.21 2.20
CA THR A 128 -9.93 4.83 1.09
C THR A 128 -10.71 4.78 -0.20
N ALA A 129 -10.33 5.58 -1.19
CA ALA A 129 -10.74 5.35 -2.56
C ALA A 129 -9.85 4.26 -3.18
N LEU A 130 -10.46 3.26 -3.82
CA LEU A 130 -9.77 2.11 -4.42
C LEU A 130 -10.18 1.98 -5.90
N THR A 131 -9.22 1.70 -6.75
CA THR A 131 -9.47 1.30 -8.14
C THR A 131 -8.56 0.13 -8.53
N ALA A 132 -9.07 -0.71 -9.41
CA ALA A 132 -8.36 -1.85 -9.98
C ALA A 132 -8.15 -1.65 -11.48
N ASP A 133 -7.11 -2.26 -12.02
CA ASP A 133 -6.90 -2.32 -13.44
C ASP A 133 -7.68 -3.51 -14.06
N ASN A 134 -8.25 -3.29 -15.26
CA ASN A 134 -9.01 -4.31 -16.01
C ASN A 134 -10.10 -5.02 -15.20
N ASP A 135 -10.84 -4.28 -14.36
CA ASP A 135 -11.93 -4.81 -13.52
C ASP A 135 -11.51 -6.02 -12.65
N ALA A 136 -10.25 -6.04 -12.18
CA ALA A 136 -9.77 -7.09 -11.30
C ALA A 136 -10.58 -7.12 -9.98
N ASP A 137 -10.73 -8.33 -9.42
CA ASP A 137 -11.46 -8.53 -8.16
C ASP A 137 -10.82 -7.74 -7.00
N THR A 138 -11.56 -6.84 -6.41
CA THR A 138 -11.12 -5.93 -5.34
C THR A 138 -11.31 -6.51 -3.94
N THR A 139 -12.03 -7.62 -3.78
CA THR A 139 -12.47 -8.16 -2.49
C THR A 139 -11.35 -8.26 -1.45
N PHE A 140 -10.18 -8.79 -1.83
CA PHE A 140 -9.06 -8.94 -0.90
C PHE A 140 -8.35 -7.63 -0.59
N VAL A 141 -8.31 -6.71 -1.56
CA VAL A 141 -7.71 -5.39 -1.37
C VAL A 141 -8.64 -4.51 -0.54
N GLU A 142 -9.95 -4.60 -0.75
CA GLU A 142 -10.95 -3.96 0.12
C GLU A 142 -10.81 -4.42 1.57
N ALA A 143 -10.68 -5.74 1.82
CA ALA A 143 -10.48 -6.26 3.17
C ALA A 143 -9.24 -5.67 3.86
N LEU A 144 -8.15 -5.47 3.09
CA LEU A 144 -6.92 -4.85 3.60
C LEU A 144 -7.15 -3.42 4.09
N PHE A 145 -7.89 -2.61 3.33
CA PHE A 145 -8.17 -1.21 3.69
C PHE A 145 -9.32 -1.07 4.67
N ASN A 146 -10.30 -1.97 4.68
CA ASN A 146 -11.36 -2.02 5.68
C ASN A 146 -10.81 -2.31 7.09
N ALA A 147 -9.61 -2.86 7.22
CA ALA A 147 -8.92 -2.98 8.51
C ALA A 147 -8.56 -1.62 9.15
N VAL A 148 -8.60 -0.53 8.39
CA VAL A 148 -8.23 0.82 8.85
C VAL A 148 -9.30 1.88 8.56
N GLY A 149 -10.52 1.47 8.13
CA GLY A 149 -11.64 2.38 7.87
C GLY A 149 -12.59 1.85 6.82
N GLU A 150 -13.19 2.73 6.04
CA GLU A 150 -14.13 2.42 4.97
C GLU A 150 -13.46 2.47 3.60
N VAL A 151 -13.98 1.70 2.64
CA VAL A 151 -13.47 1.64 1.26
C VAL A 151 -14.58 1.99 0.28
N ALA A 152 -14.25 2.83 -0.70
CA ALA A 152 -15.11 3.07 -1.86
C ALA A 152 -14.35 2.65 -3.13
N VAL A 153 -14.88 1.67 -3.86
CA VAL A 153 -14.36 1.29 -5.19
C VAL A 153 -14.91 2.29 -6.20
N VAL A 154 -14.01 2.91 -6.96
CA VAL A 154 -14.32 4.02 -7.85
C VAL A 154 -13.54 3.91 -9.16
N SER A 155 -13.89 4.72 -10.16
CA SER A 155 -13.05 4.85 -11.36
C SER A 155 -11.70 5.50 -11.04
N GLU A 156 -10.68 5.27 -11.85
CA GLU A 156 -9.37 5.93 -11.67
C GLU A 156 -9.50 7.47 -11.75
N ALA A 157 -10.38 7.99 -12.60
CA ALA A 157 -10.62 9.42 -12.71
C ALA A 157 -11.23 10.02 -11.44
N ASP A 158 -12.06 9.28 -10.71
CA ASP A 158 -12.68 9.73 -9.47
C ASP A 158 -11.76 9.52 -8.27
N LEU A 159 -10.84 8.56 -8.32
CA LEU A 159 -9.87 8.33 -7.25
C LEU A 159 -9.05 9.60 -6.96
N ASP A 160 -8.55 10.28 -7.98
CA ASP A 160 -7.77 11.51 -7.82
C ASP A 160 -8.62 12.67 -7.28
N ARG A 161 -9.92 12.78 -7.69
CA ARG A 161 -10.87 13.77 -7.16
C ARG A 161 -11.19 13.54 -5.69
N LEU A 162 -11.46 12.29 -5.32
CA LEU A 162 -11.72 11.91 -3.93
C LEU A 162 -10.46 12.06 -3.08
N GLY A 163 -9.27 11.74 -3.62
CA GLY A 163 -8.00 11.98 -2.96
C GLY A 163 -7.76 13.46 -2.64
N ALA A 164 -8.15 14.37 -3.53
CA ALA A 164 -8.08 15.80 -3.26
C ALA A 164 -9.04 16.25 -2.14
N LEU A 165 -10.23 15.62 -2.04
CA LEU A 165 -11.22 15.94 -1.03
C LEU A 165 -10.91 15.26 0.32
N SER A 166 -10.79 13.93 0.35
CA SER A 166 -10.62 13.15 1.59
C SER A 166 -9.19 13.13 2.10
N GLY A 167 -8.21 13.15 1.19
CA GLY A 167 -6.78 13.15 1.54
C GLY A 167 -6.31 14.51 2.08
N ALA A 168 -6.74 15.61 1.46
CA ALA A 168 -6.38 16.97 1.88
C ALA A 168 -7.35 17.56 2.93
N GLY A 169 -8.59 17.09 2.98
CA GLY A 169 -9.64 17.60 3.88
C GLY A 169 -9.23 17.67 5.34
N PRO A 170 -8.72 16.61 5.97
CA PRO A 170 -8.25 16.66 7.35
C PRO A 170 -7.16 17.71 7.57
N GLY A 171 -6.24 17.89 6.60
CA GLY A 171 -5.20 18.91 6.67
C GLY A 171 -5.74 20.33 6.69
N TYR A 172 -6.81 20.62 5.94
CA TYR A 172 -7.45 21.94 5.97
C TYR A 172 -8.12 22.23 7.30
N MET A 173 -8.72 21.20 7.93
CA MET A 173 -9.36 21.38 9.25
C MET A 173 -8.33 21.72 10.33
N PHE A 174 -7.11 21.18 10.28
CA PHE A 174 -6.04 21.53 11.23
C PHE A 174 -5.52 22.97 11.08
N VAL A 175 -5.74 23.61 9.94
CA VAL A 175 -5.34 25.01 9.72
C VAL A 175 -6.45 25.98 10.19
N ILE A 176 -7.70 25.53 10.22
CA ILE A 176 -8.87 26.34 10.58
C ILE A 176 -9.14 26.32 12.08
N LEU A 177 -8.75 25.27 12.78
CA LEU A 177 -8.92 25.09 14.24
C LEU A 177 -7.68 25.57 15.00
#